data_16382b73034982614b177d962cc02fb6
#
_entry.id   16382b73034982614b177d962cc02fb6
#
_cell.length_a   1.000
_cell.length_b   1.000
_cell.length_c   1.000
_cell.angle_alpha   90.00
_cell.angle_beta   90.00
_cell.angle_gamma   90.00
#
_symmetry.space_group_name_H-M   'P 1'
#
loop_
_entity.id
_entity.type
_entity.pdbx_description
1 polymer ?
#
loop_
_entity_poly.entity_id
_entity_poly.type
_entity_poly.pdbx_seq_one_letter_code
_entity_poly.pdbx_strand_id
1 'polypeptide(L)'
;MRGLMRLAAGAAIAFTLAWAAGAQTEWLAPEPAVIGKFQGEASQHSHIMEIIGYLTDVYGPRLTNSPNIREAGDYAVKTLSSWGLANVHEETWGPFGRGWSNELFEANAIAPRDFPLIAYPKAWTQGTNGPITADAI
;
A
#
# COMPACT_ATOMS: atom_id res chain seq x y z
N MET A 1 -0.96 55.27 -38.51
CA MET A 1 0.12 54.44 -38.00
C MET A 1 -0.12 53.88 -36.59
N ARG A 2 -0.76 54.58 -35.64
CA ARG A 2 -0.99 54.08 -34.25
C ARG A 2 -1.99 52.90 -34.15
N GLY A 3 -2.95 52.77 -35.09
CA GLY A 3 -3.94 51.66 -35.09
C GLY A 3 -3.39 50.34 -35.56
N LEU A 4 -2.54 50.30 -36.58
CA LEU A 4 -1.93 49.08 -37.09
C LEU A 4 -0.92 48.44 -36.08
N MET A 5 -0.20 49.28 -35.35
CA MET A 5 0.73 48.77 -34.30
C MET A 5 0.00 48.07 -33.13
N ARG A 6 -1.21 48.53 -32.79
CA ARG A 6 -2.01 47.92 -31.72
C ARG A 6 -2.61 46.59 -32.13
N LEU A 7 -3.01 46.45 -33.37
CA LEU A 7 -3.51 45.20 -33.94
C LEU A 7 -2.40 44.15 -34.10
N ALA A 8 -1.20 44.56 -34.51
CA ALA A 8 -0.03 43.64 -34.60
C ALA A 8 0.44 43.16 -33.25
N ALA A 9 0.45 43.98 -32.21
CA ALA A 9 0.81 43.62 -30.86
C ALA A 9 -0.19 42.61 -30.22
N GLY A 10 -1.49 42.85 -30.46
CA GLY A 10 -2.53 41.91 -29.99
C GLY A 10 -2.47 40.52 -30.64
N ALA A 11 -2.21 40.47 -31.96
CA ALA A 11 -2.06 39.21 -32.70
C ALA A 11 -0.80 38.43 -32.26
N ALA A 12 0.33 39.11 -31.97
CA ALA A 12 1.54 38.48 -31.48
C ALA A 12 1.35 37.83 -30.09
N ILE A 13 0.67 38.51 -29.17
CA ILE A 13 0.37 38.02 -27.84
C ILE A 13 -0.59 36.78 -27.89
N ALA A 14 -1.61 36.82 -28.76
CA ALA A 14 -2.52 35.70 -28.94
C ALA A 14 -1.81 34.47 -29.52
N PHE A 15 -0.84 34.66 -30.41
CA PHE A 15 -0.07 33.58 -31.02
C PHE A 15 0.90 32.92 -30.04
N THR A 16 1.53 33.68 -29.18
CA THR A 16 2.44 33.14 -28.13
C THR A 16 1.67 32.38 -27.03
N LEU A 17 0.47 32.83 -26.67
CA LEU A 17 -0.39 32.13 -25.72
C LEU A 17 -0.93 30.81 -26.27
N ALA A 18 -1.26 30.73 -27.56
CA ALA A 18 -1.69 29.50 -28.21
C ALA A 18 -0.58 28.44 -28.28
N TRP A 19 0.66 28.85 -28.47
CA TRP A 19 1.81 27.93 -28.46
C TRP A 19 2.13 27.42 -27.06
N ALA A 20 2.01 28.25 -26.04
CA ALA A 20 2.22 27.84 -24.65
C ALA A 20 1.15 26.83 -24.17
N ALA A 21 -0.10 26.96 -24.61
CA ALA A 21 -1.16 26.02 -24.27
C ALA A 21 -1.00 24.64 -24.96
N GLY A 22 -0.50 24.61 -26.20
CA GLY A 22 -0.22 23.37 -26.91
C GLY A 22 0.95 22.55 -26.31
N ALA A 23 1.98 23.22 -25.83
CA ALA A 23 3.14 22.58 -25.24
C ALA A 23 2.87 21.91 -23.89
N GLN A 24 1.85 22.30 -23.15
CA GLN A 24 1.51 21.75 -21.84
C GLN A 24 0.64 20.47 -21.91
N THR A 25 -0.09 20.28 -23.00
CA THR A 25 -0.96 19.11 -23.14
C THR A 25 -0.21 17.87 -23.62
N GLU A 26 0.89 18.02 -24.34
CA GLU A 26 1.68 16.91 -24.88
C GLU A 26 2.47 16.14 -23.79
N TRP A 27 2.81 16.82 -22.69
CA TRP A 27 3.51 16.23 -21.54
C TRP A 27 2.64 15.37 -20.62
N LEU A 28 1.32 15.51 -20.70
CA LEU A 28 0.37 14.87 -19.77
C LEU A 28 -0.48 13.79 -20.45
N ALA A 29 -0.40 13.63 -21.76
CA ALA A 29 -1.12 12.58 -22.45
C ALA A 29 -0.28 11.29 -22.45
N PRO A 30 -0.69 10.25 -21.69
CA PRO A 30 0.03 8.98 -21.72
C PRO A 30 -0.08 8.38 -23.12
N GLU A 31 1.04 7.85 -23.64
CA GLU A 31 1.06 7.16 -24.93
C GLU A 31 0.04 6.01 -24.95
N PRO A 32 -0.90 5.98 -25.90
CA PRO A 32 -1.93 4.93 -25.97
C PRO A 32 -1.33 3.51 -26.02
N ALA A 33 -0.19 3.34 -26.66
CA ALA A 33 0.52 2.07 -26.75
C ALA A 33 1.05 1.60 -25.38
N VAL A 34 1.48 2.52 -24.52
CA VAL A 34 1.93 2.22 -23.15
C VAL A 34 0.73 1.86 -22.29
N ILE A 35 -0.36 2.62 -22.38
CA ILE A 35 -1.61 2.31 -21.67
C ILE A 35 -2.13 0.91 -22.05
N GLY A 36 -2.12 0.58 -23.34
CA GLY A 36 -2.53 -0.74 -23.84
C GLY A 36 -1.70 -1.90 -23.24
N LYS A 37 -0.38 -1.70 -23.03
CA LYS A 37 0.46 -2.69 -22.36
C LYS A 37 0.08 -2.87 -20.89
N PHE A 38 -0.14 -1.79 -20.15
CA PHE A 38 -0.60 -1.86 -18.75
C PHE A 38 -1.95 -2.56 -18.63
N GLN A 39 -2.90 -2.24 -19.49
CA GLN A 39 -4.23 -2.89 -19.51
C GLN A 39 -4.11 -4.38 -19.85
N GLY A 40 -3.27 -4.74 -20.80
CA GLY A 40 -2.99 -6.13 -21.16
C GLY A 40 -2.40 -6.91 -20.00
N GLU A 41 -1.38 -6.38 -19.35
CA GLU A 41 -0.74 -7.02 -18.20
C GLU A 41 -1.72 -7.19 -17.02
N ALA A 42 -2.45 -6.13 -16.67
CA ALA A 42 -3.42 -6.16 -15.59
C ALA A 42 -4.57 -7.17 -15.82
N SER A 43 -4.99 -7.39 -17.08
CA SER A 43 -6.11 -8.28 -17.41
C SER A 43 -5.71 -9.73 -17.67
N GLN A 44 -4.52 -9.97 -18.22
CA GLN A 44 -4.08 -11.30 -18.68
C GLN A 44 -3.04 -11.96 -17.77
N HIS A 45 -2.24 -11.17 -17.06
CA HIS A 45 -1.14 -11.64 -16.22
C HIS A 45 -1.19 -11.06 -14.81
N SER A 46 -2.40 -10.79 -14.30
CA SER A 46 -2.58 -10.18 -12.98
C SER A 46 -2.10 -11.10 -11.86
N HIS A 47 -1.16 -10.63 -11.04
CA HIS A 47 -0.70 -11.28 -9.81
C HIS A 47 -1.39 -10.76 -8.54
N ILE A 48 -2.47 -9.97 -8.68
CA ILE A 48 -3.14 -9.31 -7.54
C ILE A 48 -3.59 -10.32 -6.48
N MET A 49 -4.25 -11.41 -6.90
CA MET A 49 -4.77 -12.41 -5.95
C MET A 49 -3.65 -13.20 -5.26
N GLU A 50 -2.56 -13.48 -5.96
CA GLU A 50 -1.38 -14.10 -5.38
C GLU A 50 -0.73 -13.17 -4.34
N ILE A 51 -0.50 -11.92 -4.69
CA ILE A 51 0.09 -10.92 -3.79
C ILE A 51 -0.79 -10.71 -2.55
N ILE A 52 -2.11 -10.58 -2.73
CA ILE A 52 -3.05 -10.45 -1.60
C ILE A 52 -2.95 -11.69 -0.71
N GLY A 53 -2.96 -12.90 -1.27
CA GLY A 53 -2.82 -14.14 -0.51
C GLY A 53 -1.54 -14.16 0.34
N TYR A 54 -0.39 -13.81 -0.23
CA TYR A 54 0.84 -13.68 0.55
C TYR A 54 0.72 -12.65 1.66
N LEU A 55 0.21 -11.46 1.35
CA LEU A 55 0.14 -10.38 2.32
C LEU A 55 -0.90 -10.63 3.42
N THR A 56 -2.00 -11.36 3.16
CA THR A 56 -3.06 -11.59 4.14
C THR A 56 -2.90 -12.92 4.86
N ASP A 57 -2.66 -13.99 4.14
CA ASP A 57 -2.73 -15.35 4.66
C ASP A 57 -1.37 -15.87 5.14
N VAL A 58 -0.30 -15.58 4.39
CA VAL A 58 1.05 -16.04 4.76
C VAL A 58 1.67 -15.15 5.83
N TYR A 59 1.66 -13.82 5.62
CA TYR A 59 2.26 -12.87 6.57
C TYR A 59 1.27 -12.36 7.62
N GLY A 60 -0.03 -12.60 7.45
CA GLY A 60 -1.06 -12.31 8.44
C GLY A 60 -1.15 -10.85 8.86
N PRO A 61 -1.49 -10.56 10.13
CA PRO A 61 -1.66 -9.20 10.62
C PRO A 61 -0.34 -8.42 10.62
N ARG A 62 -0.25 -7.42 9.77
CA ARG A 62 0.95 -6.57 9.61
C ARG A 62 0.88 -5.33 10.50
N LEU A 63 0.85 -5.56 11.81
CA LEU A 63 0.87 -4.48 12.78
C LEU A 63 2.21 -3.73 12.74
N THR A 64 2.17 -2.44 13.01
CA THR A 64 3.38 -1.60 13.02
C THR A 64 4.48 -2.21 13.89
N ASN A 65 5.68 -2.33 13.35
CA ASN A 65 6.87 -2.90 13.97
C ASN A 65 6.73 -4.38 14.43
N SER A 66 5.72 -5.11 13.93
CA SER A 66 5.60 -6.56 14.18
C SER A 66 6.59 -7.35 13.32
N PRO A 67 6.89 -8.62 13.67
CA PRO A 67 7.64 -9.52 12.79
C PRO A 67 6.98 -9.66 11.41
N ASN A 68 5.67 -9.80 11.37
CA ASN A 68 4.90 -10.00 10.15
C ASN A 68 5.03 -8.83 9.15
N ILE A 69 5.08 -7.57 9.61
CA ILE A 69 5.27 -6.43 8.69
C ILE A 69 6.67 -6.45 8.07
N ARG A 70 7.69 -6.92 8.79
CA ARG A 70 9.06 -7.06 8.25
C ARG A 70 9.14 -8.14 7.19
N GLU A 71 8.57 -9.32 7.45
CA GLU A 71 8.51 -10.40 6.47
C GLU A 71 7.74 -10.01 5.22
N ALA A 72 6.63 -9.27 5.38
CA ALA A 72 5.87 -8.73 4.26
C ALA A 72 6.68 -7.67 3.48
N GLY A 73 7.48 -6.85 4.14
CA GLY A 73 8.41 -5.90 3.51
C GLY A 73 9.48 -6.62 2.70
N ASP A 74 10.14 -7.62 3.29
CA ASP A 74 11.11 -8.46 2.59
C ASP A 74 10.52 -9.13 1.33
N TYR A 75 9.29 -9.63 1.44
CA TYR A 75 8.56 -10.17 0.30
C TYR A 75 8.35 -9.11 -0.79
N ALA A 76 7.92 -7.91 -0.42
CA ALA A 76 7.71 -6.82 -1.37
C ALA A 76 9.01 -6.43 -2.07
N VAL A 77 10.12 -6.28 -1.33
CA VAL A 77 11.45 -5.98 -1.89
C VAL A 77 11.88 -7.05 -2.88
N LYS A 78 11.75 -8.33 -2.53
CA LYS A 78 12.10 -9.45 -3.42
C LYS A 78 11.24 -9.47 -4.67
N THR A 79 9.92 -9.28 -4.52
CA THR A 79 8.97 -9.31 -5.64
C THR A 79 9.24 -8.17 -6.62
N LEU A 80 9.35 -6.94 -6.14
CA LEU A 80 9.63 -5.77 -6.97
C LEU A 80 11.00 -5.88 -7.68
N SER A 81 12.01 -6.39 -6.98
CA SER A 81 13.32 -6.65 -7.58
C SER A 81 13.26 -7.71 -8.68
N SER A 82 12.46 -8.76 -8.50
CA SER A 82 12.26 -9.80 -9.51
C SER A 82 11.58 -9.29 -10.78
N TRP A 83 10.78 -8.23 -10.65
CA TRP A 83 10.18 -7.54 -11.79
C TRP A 83 11.12 -6.55 -12.49
N GLY A 84 12.37 -6.46 -12.03
CA GLY A 84 13.42 -5.65 -12.66
C GLY A 84 13.48 -4.20 -12.17
N LEU A 85 12.80 -3.86 -11.08
CA LEU A 85 12.96 -2.54 -10.47
C LEU A 85 14.35 -2.46 -9.82
N ALA A 86 15.03 -1.34 -10.06
CA ALA A 86 16.34 -1.07 -9.46
C ALA A 86 16.21 -0.36 -8.12
N ASN A 87 17.18 -0.60 -7.23
CA ASN A 87 17.31 0.08 -5.95
C ASN A 87 16.08 -0.09 -5.02
N VAL A 88 15.46 -1.27 -5.06
CA VAL A 88 14.33 -1.57 -4.16
C VAL A 88 14.88 -1.86 -2.76
N HIS A 89 14.44 -1.10 -1.77
CA HIS A 89 14.87 -1.23 -0.38
C HIS A 89 13.82 -0.68 0.57
N GLU A 90 13.92 -1.05 1.83
CA GLU A 90 13.12 -0.46 2.90
C GLU A 90 13.80 0.77 3.48
N GLU A 91 13.02 1.80 3.79
CA GLU A 91 13.49 3.01 4.46
C GLU A 91 12.90 3.13 5.86
N THR A 92 13.76 3.36 6.84
CA THR A 92 13.33 3.63 8.20
C THR A 92 12.96 5.11 8.35
N TRP A 93 11.70 5.40 8.69
CA TRP A 93 11.19 6.77 8.78
C TRP A 93 10.81 7.24 10.18
N GLY A 94 11.01 6.43 11.20
CA GLY A 94 10.83 6.86 12.58
C GLY A 94 10.78 5.72 13.61
N PRO A 95 10.90 6.05 14.90
CA PRO A 95 10.71 5.10 15.97
C PRO A 95 9.22 4.89 16.24
N PHE A 96 8.73 3.66 16.13
CA PHE A 96 7.33 3.28 16.39
C PHE A 96 7.14 2.53 17.72
N GLY A 97 8.16 2.48 18.54
CA GLY A 97 8.12 1.69 19.76
C GLY A 97 8.20 0.18 19.50
N ARG A 98 7.64 -0.61 20.40
CA ARG A 98 7.67 -2.07 20.30
C ARG A 98 6.62 -2.60 19.33
N GLY A 99 6.97 -3.65 18.59
CA GLY A 99 6.00 -4.46 17.84
C GLY A 99 5.17 -5.35 18.76
N TRP A 100 4.20 -6.04 18.16
CA TRP A 100 3.37 -7.02 18.83
C TRP A 100 3.02 -8.15 17.87
N SER A 101 3.02 -9.38 18.37
CA SER A 101 2.50 -10.55 17.67
C SER A 101 1.75 -11.44 18.65
N ASN A 102 0.78 -12.20 18.16
CA ASN A 102 0.08 -13.20 18.94
C ASN A 102 0.72 -14.57 18.66
N GLU A 103 1.38 -15.16 19.64
CA GLU A 103 1.99 -16.48 19.51
C GLU A 103 0.98 -17.59 19.81
N LEU A 104 0.21 -17.42 20.88
CA LEU A 104 -0.83 -18.35 21.31
C LEU A 104 -1.92 -17.58 22.04
N PHE A 105 -3.16 -17.88 21.72
CA PHE A 105 -4.32 -17.42 22.46
C PHE A 105 -5.38 -18.50 22.50
N GLU A 106 -5.77 -18.86 23.71
CA GLU A 106 -6.86 -19.81 23.97
C GLU A 106 -7.81 -19.19 25.00
N ALA A 107 -9.09 -19.34 24.80
CA ALA A 107 -10.12 -18.92 25.73
C ALA A 107 -11.24 -19.94 25.76
N ASN A 108 -11.52 -20.47 26.94
CA ASN A 108 -12.57 -21.46 27.17
C ASN A 108 -13.46 -21.05 28.36
N ALA A 109 -14.76 -21.27 28.21
CA ALA A 109 -15.65 -21.31 29.38
C ALA A 109 -15.53 -22.69 30.03
N ILE A 110 -15.32 -22.74 31.36
CA ILE A 110 -15.14 -23.99 32.10
C ILE A 110 -16.35 -24.33 32.96
N ALA A 111 -17.26 -23.38 33.19
CA ALA A 111 -18.51 -23.57 33.94
C ALA A 111 -19.62 -22.71 33.33
N PRO A 112 -20.89 -23.15 33.38
CA PRO A 112 -21.40 -24.46 33.83
C PRO A 112 -21.12 -25.61 32.86
N ARG A 113 -20.54 -25.34 31.70
CA ARG A 113 -20.10 -26.31 30.70
C ARG A 113 -18.78 -25.85 30.08
N ASP A 114 -17.95 -26.79 29.69
CA ASP A 114 -16.73 -26.51 28.96
C ASP A 114 -17.03 -26.31 27.46
N PHE A 115 -16.64 -25.14 26.91
CA PHE A 115 -16.71 -24.85 25.48
C PHE A 115 -15.72 -23.75 25.09
N PRO A 116 -15.17 -23.79 23.86
CA PRO A 116 -14.27 -22.74 23.38
C PRO A 116 -15.02 -21.43 23.14
N LEU A 117 -14.41 -20.33 23.51
CA LEU A 117 -14.88 -18.98 23.22
C LEU A 117 -14.28 -18.49 21.92
N ILE A 118 -15.10 -17.88 21.06
CA ILE A 118 -14.63 -17.17 19.87
C ILE A 118 -14.16 -15.78 20.34
N ALA A 119 -12.87 -15.64 20.55
CA ALA A 119 -12.27 -14.41 21.05
C ALA A 119 -10.87 -14.18 20.45
N TYR A 120 -10.41 -12.94 20.48
CA TYR A 120 -9.07 -12.54 20.03
C TYR A 120 -8.44 -11.60 21.04
N PRO A 121 -7.12 -11.69 21.27
CA PRO A 121 -6.45 -10.75 22.14
C PRO A 121 -6.41 -9.36 21.48
N LYS A 122 -6.55 -8.33 22.29
CA LYS A 122 -6.34 -6.96 21.79
C LYS A 122 -4.85 -6.74 21.51
N ALA A 123 -4.53 -6.20 20.35
CA ALA A 123 -3.16 -5.88 19.99
C ALA A 123 -2.46 -5.00 21.06
N TRP A 124 -1.17 -5.20 21.24
CA TRP A 124 -0.30 -4.57 22.26
C TRP A 124 -0.65 -4.89 23.73
N THR A 125 -1.54 -5.85 23.98
CA THR A 125 -1.71 -6.41 25.32
C THR A 125 -0.48 -7.24 25.70
N GLN A 126 -0.21 -7.32 26.99
CA GLN A 126 0.84 -8.20 27.52
C GLN A 126 0.34 -9.65 27.55
N GLY A 127 1.26 -10.57 27.35
CA GLY A 127 0.99 -11.99 27.56
C GLY A 127 0.77 -12.31 29.05
N THR A 128 0.17 -13.47 29.31
CA THR A 128 -0.02 -14.02 30.65
C THR A 128 1.12 -14.98 31.00
N ASN A 129 1.45 -15.12 32.29
CA ASN A 129 2.39 -16.12 32.76
C ASN A 129 1.69 -17.46 33.01
N GLY A 130 1.16 -18.06 31.95
CA GLY A 130 0.34 -19.28 32.00
C GLY A 130 -1.16 -19.01 32.01
N PRO A 131 -2.00 -20.06 32.16
CA PRO A 131 -3.44 -19.97 32.16
C PRO A 131 -3.98 -19.09 33.31
N ILE A 132 -4.99 -18.29 33.01
CA ILE A 132 -5.73 -17.51 34.01
C ILE A 132 -7.17 -18.00 34.04
N THR A 133 -7.70 -18.25 35.22
CA THR A 133 -9.12 -18.53 35.44
C THR A 133 -9.75 -17.38 36.21
N ALA A 134 -10.84 -16.86 35.71
CA ALA A 134 -11.61 -15.79 36.34
C ALA A 134 -13.09 -15.91 36.03
N ASP A 135 -13.91 -15.30 36.86
CA ASP A 135 -15.34 -15.19 36.59
C ASP A 135 -15.58 -14.18 35.48
N ALA A 136 -16.49 -14.51 34.55
CA ALA A 136 -16.97 -13.58 33.54
C ALA A 136 -18.13 -12.75 34.11
N ILE A 137 -18.08 -11.46 33.92
CA ILE A 137 -19.09 -10.48 34.31
C ILE A 137 -19.76 -9.84 33.11
#